data_3197d8438cc0720718d2db33c156ee18
#
_entry.id   3197d8438cc0720718d2db33c156ee18
#
_cell.length_a   1.000
_cell.length_b   1.000
_cell.length_c   1.000
_cell.angle_alpha   90.00
_cell.angle_beta   90.00
_cell.angle_gamma   90.00
#
_symmetry.space_group_name_H-M   'P 1'
#
loop_
_entity.id
_entity.type
_entity.pdbx_description
1 polymer ?
#
loop_
_entity_poly.entity_id
_entity_poly.type
_entity_poly.pdbx_seq_one_letter_code
_entity_poly.pdbx_strand_id
1 'polypeptide(L)'
;MSDDDLRLGGAPPLVPGPSLEAEERAMRGGRGPLFAAVAALGLLLVGGIAFLILGSDDLEPYRTLGRNVNGIESEYFDSFWGCVFQAEERIGSNEDLQREIHERATNGGARFAAHVRQSCMSRLDQMEPRLRALIPPLDLAPKVDALVEATASLRSAWSDYVGYLETAEVYDEEDAQPRVSRIARGWFEFERAQNEIDAAVRERLTP
;
A
#
# COMPACT_ATOMS: atom_id res chain seq x y z
N MET A 1 -19.40 81.11 58.03
CA MET A 1 -19.37 82.32 57.18
C MET A 1 -18.94 81.78 55.78
N SER A 2 -19.69 81.83 54.87
CA SER A 2 -20.79 82.33 54.09
C SER A 2 -20.90 81.33 52.95
N ASP A 3 -21.95 80.73 52.70
CA ASP A 3 -23.15 81.03 51.93
C ASP A 3 -22.90 81.31 50.46
N ASP A 4 -23.79 80.65 49.69
CA ASP A 4 -24.26 80.95 48.37
C ASP A 4 -23.39 80.40 47.20
N ASP A 5 -23.90 79.74 46.21
CA ASP A 5 -25.18 79.87 45.53
C ASP A 5 -25.50 78.61 44.71
N LEU A 6 -26.71 78.12 44.93
CA LEU A 6 -27.38 77.19 44.02
C LEU A 6 -27.75 77.91 42.74
N ARG A 7 -27.22 77.48 41.61
CA ARG A 7 -27.82 77.77 40.28
C ARG A 7 -28.19 76.50 39.58
N LEU A 8 -29.49 76.29 39.55
CA LEU A 8 -30.17 75.33 38.66
C LEU A 8 -29.92 75.69 37.22
N GLY A 9 -29.07 74.89 36.53
CA GLY A 9 -28.86 74.98 35.11
C GLY A 9 -29.81 74.01 34.38
N GLY A 10 -30.65 74.54 33.50
CA GLY A 10 -31.74 73.85 32.79
C GLY A 10 -31.30 72.64 32.01
N ALA A 11 -32.16 71.67 31.98
CA ALA A 11 -31.99 70.47 31.18
C ALA A 11 -31.92 70.80 29.65
N PRO A 12 -30.99 70.19 28.94
CA PRO A 12 -30.94 70.35 27.46
C PRO A 12 -32.21 69.73 26.82
N PRO A 13 -32.67 70.26 25.68
CA PRO A 13 -33.85 69.75 24.99
C PRO A 13 -33.59 68.30 24.53
N LEU A 14 -34.57 67.46 24.78
CA LEU A 14 -34.60 66.07 24.31
C LEU A 14 -34.64 66.09 22.76
N VAL A 15 -33.55 65.66 22.15
CA VAL A 15 -33.50 65.38 20.67
C VAL A 15 -34.31 64.09 20.48
N PRO A 16 -35.35 64.10 19.64
CA PRO A 16 -36.09 62.87 19.35
C PRO A 16 -35.12 61.87 18.72
N GLY A 17 -34.89 60.75 19.37
CA GLY A 17 -34.13 59.64 18.85
C GLY A 17 -34.81 59.04 17.59
N PRO A 18 -34.04 58.41 16.74
CA PRO A 18 -34.61 57.76 15.55
C PRO A 18 -35.66 56.71 15.97
N SER A 19 -36.80 56.75 15.29
CA SER A 19 -37.92 55.86 15.59
C SER A 19 -37.48 54.39 15.38
N LEU A 20 -37.91 53.52 16.29
CA LEU A 20 -37.64 52.08 16.23
C LEU A 20 -37.93 51.44 14.90
N GLU A 21 -38.89 52.00 14.14
CA GLU A 21 -39.18 51.57 12.75
C GLU A 21 -38.07 51.88 11.74
N ALA A 22 -37.22 52.92 11.94
CA ALA A 22 -36.10 53.24 11.10
C ALA A 22 -34.91 52.28 11.35
N GLU A 23 -34.67 51.88 12.60
CA GLU A 23 -33.67 50.86 12.96
C GLU A 23 -34.05 49.47 12.45
N GLU A 24 -35.35 49.10 12.53
CA GLU A 24 -35.83 47.82 12.02
C GLU A 24 -35.71 47.68 10.49
N ARG A 25 -35.92 48.80 9.74
CA ARG A 25 -35.68 48.83 8.29
C ARG A 25 -34.22 48.81 7.89
N ALA A 26 -33.34 49.42 8.67
CA ALA A 26 -31.89 49.39 8.43
C ALA A 26 -31.33 47.99 8.68
N MET A 27 -31.88 47.24 9.66
CA MET A 27 -31.41 45.83 9.91
C MET A 27 -31.93 44.82 8.87
N ARG A 28 -33.07 45.10 8.20
CA ARG A 28 -33.60 44.21 7.13
C ARG A 28 -32.93 44.35 5.80
N GLY A 29 -32.28 45.49 5.46
CA GLY A 29 -31.79 45.79 4.13
C GLY A 29 -30.38 45.36 3.82
N GLY A 30 -29.55 45.02 4.80
CA GLY A 30 -28.09 44.90 4.56
C GLY A 30 -27.45 43.53 4.80
N ARG A 31 -28.17 42.55 5.36
CA ARG A 31 -27.55 41.29 5.77
C ARG A 31 -27.82 40.09 4.86
N GLY A 32 -28.80 40.18 3.95
CA GLY A 32 -29.19 39.10 3.05
C GLY A 32 -28.03 38.59 2.16
N PRO A 33 -27.36 39.45 1.40
CA PRO A 33 -26.30 39.00 0.48
C PRO A 33 -25.05 38.52 1.22
N LEU A 34 -24.74 39.06 2.42
CA LEU A 34 -23.57 38.67 3.17
C LEU A 34 -23.77 37.30 3.82
N PHE A 35 -24.97 37.01 4.36
CA PHE A 35 -25.29 35.67 4.90
C PHE A 35 -25.34 34.60 3.80
N ALA A 36 -25.87 34.97 2.60
CA ALA A 36 -25.88 34.05 1.44
C ALA A 36 -24.46 33.75 0.95
N ALA A 37 -23.56 34.74 0.93
CA ALA A 37 -22.17 34.55 0.56
C ALA A 37 -21.39 33.69 1.59
N VAL A 38 -21.60 33.90 2.89
CA VAL A 38 -20.98 33.12 3.97
C VAL A 38 -21.51 31.68 3.99
N ALA A 39 -22.82 31.48 3.76
CA ALA A 39 -23.40 30.15 3.64
C ALA A 39 -22.91 29.39 2.41
N ALA A 40 -22.76 30.06 1.27
CA ALA A 40 -22.20 29.47 0.04
C ALA A 40 -20.73 29.11 0.20
N LEU A 41 -19.92 29.97 0.87
CA LEU A 41 -18.51 29.68 1.17
C LEU A 41 -18.38 28.53 2.17
N GLY A 42 -19.25 28.45 3.17
CA GLY A 42 -19.33 27.36 4.13
C GLY A 42 -19.67 26.02 3.48
N LEU A 43 -20.63 26.00 2.54
CA LEU A 43 -21.01 24.81 1.76
C LEU A 43 -19.88 24.37 0.82
N LEU A 44 -19.17 25.31 0.19
CA LEU A 44 -18.00 24.99 -0.67
C LEU A 44 -16.83 24.44 0.16
N LEU A 45 -16.58 24.98 1.35
CA LEU A 45 -15.55 24.46 2.26
C LEU A 45 -15.90 23.08 2.80
N VAL A 46 -17.12 22.88 3.29
CA VAL A 46 -17.58 21.57 3.80
C VAL A 46 -17.68 20.55 2.66
N GLY A 47 -18.18 20.94 1.49
CA GLY A 47 -18.23 20.09 0.30
C GLY A 47 -16.84 19.76 -0.23
N GLY A 48 -15.93 20.74 -0.25
CA GLY A 48 -14.53 20.54 -0.66
C GLY A 48 -13.76 19.64 0.32
N ILE A 49 -13.93 19.82 1.62
CA ILE A 49 -13.33 18.96 2.64
C ILE A 49 -13.95 17.55 2.59
N ALA A 50 -15.27 17.42 2.46
CA ALA A 50 -15.93 16.13 2.29
C ALA A 50 -15.47 15.41 1.02
N PHE A 51 -15.32 16.13 -0.10
CA PHE A 51 -14.78 15.57 -1.35
C PHE A 51 -13.31 15.13 -1.20
N LEU A 52 -12.47 15.91 -0.51
CA LEU A 52 -11.08 15.53 -0.24
C LEU A 52 -10.97 14.32 0.71
N ILE A 53 -11.85 14.23 1.71
CA ILE A 53 -11.87 13.11 2.65
C ILE A 53 -12.47 11.86 2.00
N LEU A 54 -13.59 11.97 1.31
CA LEU A 54 -14.26 10.84 0.65
C LEU A 54 -13.50 10.37 -0.61
N GLY A 55 -12.88 11.29 -1.36
CA GLY A 55 -12.10 10.94 -2.54
C GLY A 55 -10.71 10.34 -2.23
N SER A 56 -10.17 10.57 -1.02
CA SER A 56 -8.91 9.96 -0.61
C SER A 56 -9.07 8.55 -0.01
N ASP A 57 -10.23 8.24 0.57
CA ASP A 57 -10.49 6.95 1.21
C ASP A 57 -10.65 5.81 0.20
N ASP A 58 -11.17 6.07 -0.99
CA ASP A 58 -11.39 5.05 -2.03
C ASP A 58 -10.08 4.48 -2.60
N LEU A 59 -8.99 5.23 -2.56
CA LEU A 59 -7.68 4.81 -3.09
C LEU A 59 -6.74 4.23 -2.04
N GLU A 60 -7.04 4.43 -0.75
CA GLU A 60 -6.19 3.94 0.34
C GLU A 60 -6.08 2.41 0.39
N PRO A 61 -7.12 1.61 0.11
CA PRO A 61 -6.98 0.16 0.03
C PRO A 61 -5.98 -0.30 -1.04
N TYR A 62 -5.92 0.38 -2.19
CA TYR A 62 -4.96 0.08 -3.27
C TYR A 62 -3.53 0.45 -2.89
N ARG A 63 -3.33 1.63 -2.27
CA ARG A 63 -2.00 2.05 -1.75
C ARG A 63 -1.49 1.09 -0.69
N THR A 64 -2.38 0.67 0.21
CA THR A 64 -2.06 -0.25 1.29
C THR A 64 -1.71 -1.63 0.74
N LEU A 65 -2.48 -2.15 -0.24
CA LEU A 65 -2.16 -3.40 -0.90
C LEU A 65 -0.77 -3.36 -1.56
N GLY A 66 -0.48 -2.33 -2.38
CA GLY A 66 0.82 -2.20 -3.04
C GLY A 66 1.97 -2.16 -2.03
N ARG A 67 1.87 -1.36 -0.97
CA ARG A 67 2.89 -1.31 0.10
C ARG A 67 3.09 -2.66 0.78
N ASN A 68 2.01 -3.37 1.07
CA ASN A 68 2.07 -4.65 1.77
C ASN A 68 2.66 -5.75 0.88
N VAL A 69 2.26 -5.83 -0.39
CA VAL A 69 2.83 -6.79 -1.36
C VAL A 69 4.32 -6.54 -1.53
N ASN A 70 4.74 -5.30 -1.79
CA ASN A 70 6.15 -4.96 -1.95
C ASN A 70 6.96 -5.17 -0.66
N GLY A 71 6.36 -4.93 0.51
CA GLY A 71 6.99 -5.21 1.80
C GLY A 71 7.22 -6.71 2.02
N ILE A 72 6.21 -7.54 1.71
CA ILE A 72 6.31 -9.00 1.81
C ILE A 72 7.33 -9.54 0.80
N GLU A 73 7.35 -9.04 -0.42
CA GLU A 73 8.35 -9.40 -1.42
C GLU A 73 9.77 -9.13 -0.92
N SER A 74 10.04 -7.91 -0.52
CA SER A 74 11.38 -7.52 -0.05
C SER A 74 11.80 -8.29 1.20
N GLU A 75 10.88 -8.51 2.14
CA GLU A 75 11.20 -9.22 3.39
C GLU A 75 11.45 -10.71 3.17
N TYR A 76 10.69 -11.36 2.30
CA TYR A 76 10.72 -12.81 2.15
C TYR A 76 11.33 -13.30 0.84
N PHE A 77 10.90 -12.75 -0.30
CA PHE A 77 11.35 -13.21 -1.61
C PHE A 77 12.79 -12.79 -1.91
N ASP A 78 13.12 -11.51 -1.75
CA ASP A 78 14.49 -11.03 -1.94
C ASP A 78 15.45 -11.65 -0.92
N SER A 79 14.98 -11.81 0.32
CA SER A 79 15.76 -12.49 1.35
C SER A 79 15.98 -13.98 1.04
N PHE A 80 15.00 -14.66 0.42
CA PHE A 80 15.17 -16.02 -0.06
C PHE A 80 16.19 -16.08 -1.19
N TRP A 81 16.06 -15.20 -2.18
CA TRP A 81 17.01 -15.07 -3.28
C TRP A 81 18.43 -14.85 -2.79
N GLY A 82 18.66 -13.82 -1.99
CA GLY A 82 19.97 -13.52 -1.40
C GLY A 82 20.55 -14.67 -0.58
N CYS A 83 19.68 -15.42 0.10
CA CYS A 83 20.09 -16.61 0.84
C CYS A 83 20.55 -17.75 -0.07
N VAL A 84 19.79 -18.05 -1.13
CA VAL A 84 20.10 -19.17 -2.06
C VAL A 84 21.28 -18.83 -2.93
N PHE A 85 21.29 -17.66 -3.53
CA PHE A 85 22.27 -17.31 -4.57
C PHE A 85 23.42 -16.43 -4.07
N GLN A 86 23.32 -15.90 -2.85
CA GLN A 86 24.32 -14.98 -2.29
C GLN A 86 24.61 -13.79 -3.24
N ALA A 87 23.58 -13.37 -3.98
CA ALA A 87 23.62 -12.33 -4.99
C ALA A 87 22.62 -11.22 -4.63
N GLU A 88 23.01 -9.97 -4.86
CA GLU A 88 22.12 -8.80 -4.62
C GLU A 88 21.18 -8.59 -5.82
N GLU A 89 21.62 -8.92 -7.04
CA GLU A 89 20.83 -8.75 -8.25
C GLU A 89 20.11 -10.04 -8.63
N ARG A 90 18.87 -9.91 -9.08
CA ARG A 90 18.09 -11.04 -9.59
C ARG A 90 18.55 -11.42 -10.99
N ILE A 91 18.54 -12.71 -11.28
CA ILE A 91 18.86 -13.23 -12.61
C ILE A 91 17.69 -12.91 -13.56
N GLY A 92 17.99 -12.28 -14.69
CA GLY A 92 16.97 -11.75 -15.59
C GLY A 92 16.41 -12.75 -16.61
N SER A 93 16.99 -13.95 -16.75
CA SER A 93 16.51 -14.94 -17.70
C SER A 93 16.30 -16.32 -17.10
N ASN A 94 15.37 -17.07 -17.69
CA ASN A 94 15.06 -18.45 -17.27
C ASN A 94 16.26 -19.38 -17.43
N GLU A 95 17.00 -19.24 -18.53
CA GLU A 95 18.18 -20.05 -18.84
C GLU A 95 19.32 -19.78 -17.85
N ASP A 96 19.54 -18.50 -17.51
CA ASP A 96 20.56 -18.13 -16.55
C ASP A 96 20.23 -18.63 -15.13
N LEU A 97 18.97 -18.56 -14.74
CA LEU A 97 18.51 -19.09 -13.45
C LEU A 97 18.73 -20.62 -13.38
N GLN A 98 18.34 -21.35 -14.41
CA GLN A 98 18.55 -22.79 -14.46
C GLN A 98 20.04 -23.14 -14.41
N ARG A 99 20.88 -22.46 -15.19
CA ARG A 99 22.34 -22.63 -15.18
C ARG A 99 22.91 -22.40 -13.78
N GLU A 100 22.56 -21.31 -13.11
CA GLU A 100 23.05 -21.00 -11.77
C GLU A 100 22.68 -22.08 -10.74
N ILE A 101 21.46 -22.61 -10.83
CA ILE A 101 21.00 -23.71 -9.96
C ILE A 101 21.82 -24.98 -10.21
N HIS A 102 22.08 -25.35 -11.47
CA HIS A 102 22.90 -26.51 -11.83
C HIS A 102 24.34 -26.36 -11.37
N GLU A 103 24.96 -25.19 -11.57
CA GLU A 103 26.33 -24.93 -11.15
C GLU A 103 26.51 -25.10 -9.64
N ARG A 104 25.55 -24.62 -8.82
CA ARG A 104 25.60 -24.78 -7.37
C ARG A 104 25.44 -26.22 -6.93
N ALA A 105 24.54 -26.94 -7.57
CA ALA A 105 24.33 -28.36 -7.27
C ALA A 105 25.54 -29.23 -7.67
N THR A 106 26.14 -28.97 -8.85
CA THR A 106 27.34 -29.67 -9.32
C THR A 106 28.51 -29.48 -8.36
N ASN A 107 28.67 -28.28 -7.79
CA ASN A 107 29.77 -27.94 -6.87
C ASN A 107 29.55 -28.39 -5.42
N GLY A 108 28.46 -29.11 -5.11
CA GLY A 108 28.22 -29.66 -3.78
C GLY A 108 26.75 -29.80 -3.41
N GLY A 109 26.00 -30.57 -4.19
CA GLY A 109 24.56 -30.71 -4.11
C GLY A 109 24.00 -30.95 -2.71
N ALA A 110 24.56 -31.92 -1.96
CA ALA A 110 24.09 -32.18 -0.59
C ALA A 110 24.32 -30.99 0.36
N ARG A 111 25.42 -30.25 0.21
CA ARG A 111 25.68 -29.04 1.02
C ARG A 111 24.75 -27.89 0.61
N PHE A 112 24.52 -27.73 -0.69
CA PHE A 112 23.61 -26.76 -1.20
C PHE A 112 22.18 -27.04 -0.73
N ALA A 113 21.73 -28.30 -0.83
CA ALA A 113 20.42 -28.74 -0.30
C ALA A 113 20.25 -28.45 1.20
N ALA A 114 21.23 -28.82 2.00
CA ALA A 114 21.22 -28.56 3.45
C ALA A 114 21.15 -27.05 3.75
N HIS A 115 21.93 -26.23 3.04
CA HIS A 115 21.88 -24.78 3.18
C HIS A 115 20.50 -24.21 2.83
N VAL A 116 19.95 -24.56 1.65
CA VAL A 116 18.64 -24.09 1.23
C VAL A 116 17.57 -24.51 2.23
N ARG A 117 17.54 -25.78 2.64
CA ARG A 117 16.54 -26.29 3.59
C ARG A 117 16.62 -25.61 4.96
N GLN A 118 17.80 -25.53 5.53
CA GLN A 118 17.98 -25.06 6.92
C GLN A 118 17.95 -23.55 7.07
N SER A 119 18.45 -22.83 6.05
CA SER A 119 18.66 -21.40 6.15
C SER A 119 17.72 -20.56 5.29
N CYS A 120 17.22 -21.09 4.15
CA CYS A 120 16.50 -20.27 3.19
C CYS A 120 15.01 -20.56 3.12
N MET A 121 14.60 -21.84 3.15
CA MET A 121 13.19 -22.25 2.92
C MET A 121 12.19 -21.61 3.88
N SER A 122 12.57 -21.33 5.12
CA SER A 122 11.70 -20.69 6.11
C SER A 122 11.13 -19.33 5.61
N ARG A 123 11.80 -18.66 4.69
CA ARG A 123 11.32 -17.41 4.11
C ARG A 123 10.12 -17.65 3.19
N LEU A 124 10.19 -18.64 2.30
CA LEU A 124 9.04 -19.01 1.46
C LEU A 124 7.89 -19.60 2.29
N ASP A 125 8.20 -20.36 3.35
CA ASP A 125 7.20 -20.92 4.26
C ASP A 125 6.41 -19.82 4.99
N GLN A 126 7.05 -18.70 5.32
CA GLN A 126 6.41 -17.56 5.97
C GLN A 126 5.71 -16.62 4.99
N MET A 127 6.17 -16.54 3.75
CA MET A 127 5.64 -15.65 2.73
C MET A 127 4.18 -15.97 2.37
N GLU A 128 3.87 -17.24 2.08
CA GLU A 128 2.54 -17.67 1.68
C GLU A 128 1.44 -17.28 2.69
N PRO A 129 1.57 -17.56 4.01
CA PRO A 129 0.56 -17.13 4.99
C PRO A 129 0.45 -15.60 5.12
N ARG A 130 1.54 -14.85 4.90
CA ARG A 130 1.49 -13.39 4.88
C ARG A 130 0.70 -12.85 3.71
N LEU A 131 0.90 -13.41 2.52
CA LEU A 131 0.11 -13.05 1.34
C LEU A 131 -1.37 -13.41 1.51
N ARG A 132 -1.69 -14.59 2.08
CA ARG A 132 -3.07 -15.01 2.39
C ARG A 132 -3.76 -14.12 3.42
N ALA A 133 -3.02 -13.45 4.28
CA ALA A 133 -3.57 -12.55 5.30
C ALA A 133 -3.89 -11.15 4.74
N LEU A 134 -3.53 -10.84 3.50
CA LEU A 134 -3.87 -9.59 2.85
C LEU A 134 -5.39 -9.50 2.62
N ILE A 135 -5.92 -8.30 2.76
CA ILE A 135 -7.32 -7.96 2.45
C ILE A 135 -7.31 -7.05 1.23
N PRO A 136 -7.32 -7.62 0.01
CA PRO A 136 -7.29 -6.83 -1.21
C PRO A 136 -8.64 -6.20 -1.51
N PRO A 137 -8.70 -5.10 -2.30
CA PRO A 137 -9.89 -4.67 -2.99
C PRO A 137 -10.49 -5.82 -3.82
N LEU A 138 -11.82 -5.88 -3.94
CA LEU A 138 -12.52 -7.00 -4.58
C LEU A 138 -12.06 -7.27 -6.03
N ASP A 139 -11.75 -6.22 -6.76
CA ASP A 139 -11.29 -6.29 -8.16
C ASP A 139 -9.83 -6.80 -8.28
N LEU A 140 -9.04 -6.73 -7.20
CA LEU A 140 -7.67 -7.25 -7.16
C LEU A 140 -7.55 -8.60 -6.42
N ALA A 141 -8.60 -9.09 -5.79
CA ALA A 141 -8.57 -10.36 -5.07
C ALA A 141 -8.08 -11.54 -5.95
N PRO A 142 -8.54 -11.72 -7.21
CA PRO A 142 -8.04 -12.80 -8.06
C PRO A 142 -6.53 -12.70 -8.38
N LYS A 143 -5.98 -11.48 -8.44
CA LYS A 143 -4.54 -11.28 -8.69
C LYS A 143 -3.71 -11.63 -7.45
N VAL A 144 -4.21 -11.31 -6.25
CA VAL A 144 -3.57 -11.72 -4.99
C VAL A 144 -3.62 -13.23 -4.82
N ASP A 145 -4.75 -13.87 -5.17
CA ASP A 145 -4.86 -15.34 -5.16
C ASP A 145 -3.85 -15.98 -6.11
N ALA A 146 -3.66 -15.43 -7.32
CA ALA A 146 -2.65 -15.90 -8.26
C ALA A 146 -1.23 -15.77 -7.72
N LEU A 147 -0.91 -14.68 -7.00
CA LEU A 147 0.39 -14.49 -6.34
C LEU A 147 0.60 -15.53 -5.22
N VAL A 148 -0.44 -15.83 -4.44
CA VAL A 148 -0.40 -16.89 -3.41
C VAL A 148 -0.14 -18.26 -4.03
N GLU A 149 -0.83 -18.60 -5.13
CA GLU A 149 -0.64 -19.86 -5.84
C GLU A 149 0.77 -19.99 -6.45
N ALA A 150 1.29 -18.91 -7.06
CA ALA A 150 2.65 -18.89 -7.59
C ALA A 150 3.69 -19.07 -6.47
N THR A 151 3.50 -18.45 -5.31
CA THR A 151 4.36 -18.62 -4.13
C THR A 151 4.35 -20.07 -3.63
N ALA A 152 3.17 -20.69 -3.53
CA ALA A 152 3.03 -22.07 -3.12
C ALA A 152 3.69 -23.04 -4.13
N SER A 153 3.52 -22.79 -5.42
CA SER A 153 4.16 -23.55 -6.50
C SER A 153 5.68 -23.45 -6.43
N LEU A 154 6.23 -22.27 -6.27
CA LEU A 154 7.66 -22.03 -6.14
C LEU A 154 8.24 -22.73 -4.91
N ARG A 155 7.57 -22.60 -3.76
CA ARG A 155 7.96 -23.30 -2.53
C ARG A 155 7.99 -24.82 -2.71
N SER A 156 6.96 -25.38 -3.35
CA SER A 156 6.86 -26.81 -3.65
C SER A 156 7.97 -27.28 -4.57
N ALA A 157 8.28 -26.50 -5.62
CA ALA A 157 9.35 -26.81 -6.56
C ALA A 157 10.73 -26.86 -5.87
N TRP A 158 11.01 -25.87 -5.02
CA TRP A 158 12.25 -25.87 -4.23
C TRP A 158 12.31 -27.03 -3.25
N SER A 159 11.22 -27.33 -2.53
CA SER A 159 11.17 -28.46 -1.59
C SER A 159 11.44 -29.80 -2.28
N ASP A 160 10.87 -30.03 -3.47
CA ASP A 160 11.08 -31.23 -4.26
C ASP A 160 12.53 -31.34 -4.76
N TYR A 161 13.09 -30.23 -5.25
CA TYR A 161 14.48 -30.20 -5.71
C TYR A 161 15.48 -30.43 -4.57
N VAL A 162 15.28 -29.79 -3.42
CA VAL A 162 16.11 -30.01 -2.23
C VAL A 162 16.03 -31.47 -1.77
N GLY A 163 14.82 -32.06 -1.76
CA GLY A 163 14.64 -33.49 -1.44
C GLY A 163 15.38 -34.41 -2.42
N TYR A 164 15.37 -34.09 -3.70
CA TYR A 164 16.16 -34.82 -4.69
C TYR A 164 17.67 -34.76 -4.39
N LEU A 165 18.20 -33.55 -4.15
CA LEU A 165 19.63 -33.36 -3.88
C LEU A 165 20.10 -34.04 -2.58
N GLU A 166 19.23 -34.19 -1.60
CA GLU A 166 19.52 -34.89 -0.32
C GLU A 166 19.64 -36.42 -0.48
N THR A 167 18.95 -36.97 -1.49
CA THR A 167 18.88 -38.42 -1.74
C THR A 167 19.75 -38.89 -2.89
N ALA A 168 20.19 -37.99 -3.77
CA ALA A 168 21.03 -38.30 -4.89
C ALA A 168 22.47 -38.61 -4.41
N GLU A 169 22.98 -39.79 -4.75
CA GLU A 169 24.37 -40.16 -4.46
C GLU A 169 25.37 -39.34 -5.30
N VAL A 170 24.98 -39.08 -6.54
CA VAL A 170 25.73 -38.23 -7.49
C VAL A 170 24.72 -37.29 -8.15
N TYR A 171 25.07 -36.03 -8.31
CA TYR A 171 24.25 -35.08 -9.04
C TYR A 171 24.25 -35.43 -10.52
N ASP A 172 23.06 -35.63 -11.08
CA ASP A 172 22.83 -35.83 -12.49
C ASP A 172 21.98 -34.68 -13.03
N GLU A 173 22.52 -33.97 -14.02
CA GLU A 173 21.86 -32.78 -14.59
C GLU A 173 20.59 -33.14 -15.34
N GLU A 174 20.58 -34.26 -16.07
CA GLU A 174 19.42 -34.72 -16.87
C GLU A 174 18.27 -35.08 -15.94
N ASP A 175 18.53 -35.79 -14.85
CA ASP A 175 17.52 -36.13 -13.83
C ASP A 175 17.04 -34.91 -13.03
N ALA A 176 17.90 -33.91 -12.81
CA ALA A 176 17.59 -32.70 -12.10
C ALA A 176 16.79 -31.69 -12.97
N GLN A 177 17.00 -31.68 -14.29
CA GLN A 177 16.47 -30.69 -15.22
C GLN A 177 14.95 -30.44 -15.10
N PRO A 178 14.06 -31.44 -14.97
CA PRO A 178 12.63 -31.21 -14.81
C PRO A 178 12.28 -30.42 -13.51
N ARG A 179 13.08 -30.61 -12.45
CA ARG A 179 12.89 -29.93 -11.16
C ARG A 179 13.38 -28.50 -11.24
N VAL A 180 14.57 -28.30 -11.79
CA VAL A 180 15.16 -26.97 -12.02
C VAL A 180 14.25 -26.13 -12.94
N SER A 181 13.70 -26.73 -13.99
CA SER A 181 12.74 -26.06 -14.88
C SER A 181 11.44 -25.66 -14.14
N ARG A 182 10.98 -26.46 -13.17
CA ARG A 182 9.83 -26.09 -12.34
C ARG A 182 10.13 -24.92 -11.40
N ILE A 183 11.32 -24.88 -10.81
CA ILE A 183 11.76 -23.75 -9.98
C ILE A 183 11.77 -22.47 -10.83
N ALA A 184 12.44 -22.52 -11.99
CA ALA A 184 12.54 -21.37 -12.86
C ALA A 184 11.16 -20.88 -13.34
N ARG A 185 10.26 -21.78 -13.72
CA ARG A 185 8.88 -21.44 -14.06
C ARG A 185 8.15 -20.79 -12.89
N GLY A 186 8.18 -21.41 -11.72
CA GLY A 186 7.52 -20.87 -10.52
C GLY A 186 8.04 -19.50 -10.12
N TRP A 187 9.34 -19.27 -10.33
CA TRP A 187 9.97 -17.97 -10.12
C TRP A 187 9.36 -16.89 -11.03
N PHE A 188 9.35 -17.12 -12.35
CA PHE A 188 8.79 -16.16 -13.30
C PHE A 188 7.27 -16.01 -13.20
N GLU A 189 6.55 -17.06 -12.79
CA GLU A 189 5.11 -16.95 -12.48
C GLU A 189 4.86 -16.05 -11.28
N PHE A 190 5.70 -16.15 -10.25
CA PHE A 190 5.64 -15.24 -9.09
C PHE A 190 5.90 -13.78 -9.50
N GLU A 191 7.00 -13.51 -10.22
CA GLU A 191 7.32 -12.15 -10.68
C GLU A 191 6.23 -11.58 -11.59
N ARG A 192 5.64 -12.40 -12.46
CA ARG A 192 4.54 -11.99 -13.32
C ARG A 192 3.30 -11.60 -12.48
N ALA A 193 2.91 -12.46 -11.55
CA ALA A 193 1.74 -12.20 -10.70
C ALA A 193 1.90 -10.92 -9.87
N GLN A 194 3.09 -10.69 -9.35
CA GLN A 194 3.43 -9.46 -8.63
C GLN A 194 3.36 -8.23 -9.54
N ASN A 195 3.99 -8.28 -10.71
CA ASN A 195 3.95 -7.18 -11.67
C ASN A 195 2.52 -6.83 -12.13
N GLU A 196 1.63 -7.83 -12.22
CA GLU A 196 0.21 -7.61 -12.53
C GLU A 196 -0.54 -6.88 -11.41
N ILE A 197 -0.21 -7.13 -10.14
CA ILE A 197 -0.75 -6.38 -9.00
C ILE A 197 -0.23 -4.94 -9.04
N ASP A 198 1.07 -4.76 -9.21
CA ASP A 198 1.70 -3.43 -9.25
C ASP A 198 1.17 -2.58 -10.41
N ALA A 199 0.96 -3.19 -11.57
CA ALA A 199 0.37 -2.50 -12.72
C ALA A 199 -1.07 -2.08 -12.43
N ALA A 200 -1.88 -2.97 -11.87
CA ALA A 200 -3.28 -2.69 -11.54
C ALA A 200 -3.41 -1.62 -10.42
N VAL A 201 -2.55 -1.68 -9.40
CA VAL A 201 -2.49 -0.65 -8.35
C VAL A 201 -2.11 0.71 -8.94
N ARG A 202 -1.09 0.76 -9.80
CA ARG A 202 -0.68 2.01 -10.48
C ARG A 202 -1.79 2.57 -11.36
N GLU A 203 -2.49 1.74 -12.12
CA GLU A 203 -3.62 2.17 -12.94
C GLU A 203 -4.72 2.84 -12.11
N ARG A 204 -5.04 2.31 -10.92
CA ARG A 204 -6.02 2.89 -10.01
C ARG A 204 -5.57 4.19 -9.36
N LEU A 205 -4.28 4.35 -9.15
CA LEU A 205 -3.69 5.53 -8.50
C LEU A 205 -3.36 6.67 -9.49
N THR A 206 -3.39 6.39 -10.79
CA THR A 206 -3.14 7.40 -11.83
C THR A 206 -4.48 7.92 -12.34
N PRO A 207 -4.76 9.23 -12.21
CA PRO A 207 -6.02 9.83 -12.64
C PRO A 207 -6.16 9.87 -14.18
#